data_53655caa64cda289ff6c4cc1bc41c91d
#
_entry.id   53655caa64cda289ff6c4cc1bc41c91d
#
_cell.length_a   1.000
_cell.length_b   1.000
_cell.length_c   1.000
_cell.angle_alpha   90.00
_cell.angle_beta   90.00
_cell.angle_gamma   90.00
#
_symmetry.space_group_name_H-M   'P 1'
#
loop_
_entity.id
_entity.type
_entity.pdbx_description
1 polymer ?
#
loop_
_entity_poly.entity_id
_entity_poly.type
_entity_poly.pdbx_seq_one_letter_code
_entity_poly.pdbx_strand_id
1 'polypeptide(L)'
;MAGELEGAMARARSFALPTFAQRAIADARSGDAFPAAGLTAQVARQLVRDERSADANPKRNLASFVTTWMEEEAVDLMQEALDVNAVDEDEYPSVRKFENRCVAMLADLFHAPDGGRGAKAAGAATVGSSEAIFLGGLAMKIKWEERQAKKRDQPGADAGKPRGTPNLIMAGNVQVCWEKFCAYFDVEPRYVPNDADHLCLNVERALGMIDENTIGVCGILGSTYTGHFEDIVALDAGVEALKSKGLEVPIHVDGASGAFIAPFAFPDLQWDFKLKNVVSINASGHKYGLVYPGIGWIVWRDWSMVPKKLIFTTNYLGADLPSITINFSKGASQIVGQYYQFLRLGREGYTAIMSNLQRTKTFLTEKIAGTGCFRILSADVGVPLVAFCLKPPEGGERRSFDEFDLADKLRERGWVVPAYSMPKDIKNMCAPPL
;
A
#
# COMPACT_ATOMS: atom_id res chain seq x y z
N MET A 1 -35.06 39.26 32.79
CA MET A 1 -34.94 40.24 31.68
C MET A 1 -33.57 40.18 30.98
N ALA A 2 -32.41 40.34 31.66
CA ALA A 2 -31.11 40.29 30.96
C ALA A 2 -30.81 38.91 30.30
N GLY A 3 -31.04 37.81 31.02
CA GLY A 3 -30.81 36.44 30.47
C GLY A 3 -31.83 36.02 29.40
N GLU A 4 -33.04 36.56 29.41
CA GLU A 4 -34.02 36.31 28.34
C GLU A 4 -33.71 37.10 27.08
N LEU A 5 -33.13 38.31 27.24
CA LEU A 5 -32.64 39.11 26.11
C LEU A 5 -31.42 38.47 25.45
N GLU A 6 -30.49 37.95 26.25
CA GLU A 6 -29.33 37.19 25.70
C GLU A 6 -29.76 35.91 24.99
N GLY A 7 -30.71 35.17 25.56
CA GLY A 7 -31.27 33.98 24.91
C GLY A 7 -32.08 34.29 23.64
N ALA A 8 -32.77 35.42 23.58
CA ALA A 8 -33.46 35.89 22.38
C ALA A 8 -32.47 36.38 21.30
N MET A 9 -31.42 37.08 21.70
CA MET A 9 -30.33 37.50 20.78
C MET A 9 -29.53 36.32 20.24
N ALA A 10 -29.27 35.30 21.06
CA ALA A 10 -28.61 34.06 20.60
C ALA A 10 -29.51 33.30 19.61
N ARG A 11 -30.81 33.23 19.84
CA ARG A 11 -31.77 32.65 18.88
C ARG A 11 -31.90 33.49 17.60
N ALA A 12 -31.98 34.82 17.71
CA ALA A 12 -31.99 35.68 16.54
C ALA A 12 -30.74 35.56 15.68
N ARG A 13 -29.57 35.36 16.31
CA ARG A 13 -28.30 35.09 15.59
C ARG A 13 -28.32 33.73 14.87
N SER A 14 -29.04 32.71 15.36
CA SER A 14 -29.17 31.43 14.72
C SER A 14 -30.12 31.41 13.51
N PHE A 15 -31.04 32.37 13.42
CA PHE A 15 -32.02 32.51 12.33
C PHE A 15 -31.65 33.57 11.30
N ALA A 16 -30.71 34.47 11.59
CA ALA A 16 -30.21 35.41 10.60
C ALA A 16 -29.31 34.68 9.63
N LEU A 17 -29.87 34.27 8.48
CA LEU A 17 -29.07 33.90 7.32
C LEU A 17 -28.36 35.16 6.85
N PRO A 18 -27.03 35.28 7.02
CA PRO A 18 -26.34 36.49 6.59
C PRO A 18 -26.26 36.46 5.06
N THR A 19 -26.66 37.56 4.46
CA THR A 19 -26.39 37.82 3.04
C THR A 19 -24.87 37.85 2.77
N PHE A 20 -24.09 38.10 3.81
CA PHE A 20 -22.63 38.09 3.82
C PHE A 20 -22.14 37.27 5.04
N ALA A 21 -20.95 36.65 4.92
CA ALA A 21 -20.37 35.82 5.97
C ALA A 21 -20.32 36.54 7.31
N GLN A 22 -20.87 35.93 8.35
CA GLN A 22 -20.76 36.47 9.72
C GLN A 22 -19.29 36.43 10.16
N ARG A 23 -18.89 37.40 11.00
CA ARG A 23 -17.52 37.46 11.55
C ARG A 23 -17.08 36.16 12.19
N ALA A 24 -17.97 35.46 12.93
CA ALA A 24 -17.72 34.17 13.54
C ALA A 24 -17.40 33.07 12.50
N ILE A 25 -17.97 33.13 11.30
CA ILE A 25 -17.69 32.20 10.19
C ILE A 25 -16.36 32.55 9.55
N ALA A 26 -16.08 33.86 9.36
CA ALA A 26 -14.80 34.34 8.85
C ALA A 26 -13.64 33.98 9.80
N ASP A 27 -13.85 34.20 11.11
CA ASP A 27 -12.86 33.85 12.14
C ASP A 27 -12.62 32.32 12.22
N ALA A 28 -13.68 31.51 12.06
CA ALA A 28 -13.55 30.04 12.03
C ALA A 28 -12.81 29.53 10.80
N ARG A 29 -12.87 30.25 9.66
CA ARG A 29 -12.14 29.92 8.43
C ARG A 29 -10.66 30.35 8.45
N SER A 30 -10.31 31.33 9.27
CA SER A 30 -8.97 31.93 9.30
C SER A 30 -8.08 31.39 10.41
N GLY A 31 -8.58 30.48 11.26
CA GLY A 31 -7.90 30.15 12.51
C GLY A 31 -7.20 28.80 12.51
N ASP A 32 -5.87 28.83 12.66
CA ASP A 32 -5.06 27.65 13.03
C ASP A 32 -5.14 27.35 14.55
N ALA A 33 -5.89 28.16 15.31
CA ALA A 33 -6.10 27.97 16.75
C ALA A 33 -7.38 27.19 17.03
N PHE A 34 -7.36 26.41 18.10
CA PHE A 34 -8.56 25.70 18.55
C PHE A 34 -9.67 26.75 18.88
N PRO A 35 -10.88 26.62 18.29
CA PRO A 35 -11.94 27.62 18.45
C PRO A 35 -12.35 27.78 19.88
N ALA A 36 -12.44 29.03 20.35
CA ALA A 36 -12.92 29.36 21.71
C ALA A 36 -14.41 29.06 21.90
N ALA A 37 -15.19 29.07 20.80
CA ALA A 37 -16.61 28.75 20.81
C ALA A 37 -16.98 27.85 19.66
N GLY A 38 -17.83 26.84 19.88
CA GLY A 38 -18.33 25.96 18.87
C GLY A 38 -19.32 26.59 17.90
N LEU A 39 -19.48 26.02 16.73
CA LEU A 39 -20.49 26.36 15.72
C LEU A 39 -21.68 25.41 15.84
N THR A 40 -22.82 25.78 15.28
CA THR A 40 -23.92 24.83 15.12
C THR A 40 -23.53 23.71 14.15
N ALA A 41 -24.09 22.51 14.33
CA ALA A 41 -23.79 21.37 13.49
C ALA A 41 -24.00 21.63 11.97
N GLN A 42 -25.06 22.38 11.62
CA GLN A 42 -25.35 22.77 10.25
C GLN A 42 -24.27 23.69 9.66
N VAL A 43 -23.82 24.69 10.41
CA VAL A 43 -22.80 25.63 9.99
C VAL A 43 -21.45 24.92 9.83
N ALA A 44 -21.06 24.13 10.84
CA ALA A 44 -19.83 23.33 10.78
C ALA A 44 -19.84 22.39 9.57
N ARG A 45 -20.95 21.65 9.34
CA ARG A 45 -21.12 20.78 8.16
C ARG A 45 -20.97 21.55 6.85
N GLN A 46 -21.57 22.76 6.76
CA GLN A 46 -21.50 23.55 5.54
C GLN A 46 -20.08 24.05 5.26
N LEU A 47 -19.37 24.54 6.28
CA LEU A 47 -17.97 24.95 6.14
C LEU A 47 -17.07 23.82 5.63
N VAL A 48 -17.19 22.62 6.23
CA VAL A 48 -16.44 21.45 5.76
C VAL A 48 -16.79 21.08 4.31
N ARG A 49 -18.06 21.18 3.91
CA ARG A 49 -18.49 20.91 2.53
C ARG A 49 -17.96 21.96 1.56
N ASP A 50 -17.96 23.23 1.94
CA ASP A 50 -17.46 24.34 1.11
C ASP A 50 -15.97 24.16 0.84
N GLU A 51 -15.16 23.84 1.86
CA GLU A 51 -13.73 23.53 1.68
C GLU A 51 -13.52 22.34 0.77
N ARG A 52 -14.28 21.24 0.97
CA ARG A 52 -14.20 20.05 0.14
C ARG A 52 -14.70 20.26 -1.29
N SER A 53 -15.42 21.33 -1.57
CA SER A 53 -15.86 21.63 -2.96
C SER A 53 -14.69 21.99 -3.90
N ALA A 54 -13.53 22.36 -3.33
CA ALA A 54 -12.30 22.59 -4.06
C ALA A 54 -11.55 21.28 -4.43
N ASP A 55 -11.93 20.14 -3.82
CA ASP A 55 -11.31 18.85 -4.10
C ASP A 55 -11.60 18.38 -5.53
N ALA A 56 -10.64 17.70 -6.13
CA ALA A 56 -10.85 17.03 -7.40
C ALA A 56 -11.88 15.90 -7.26
N ASN A 57 -12.62 15.63 -8.34
CA ASN A 57 -13.56 14.52 -8.36
C ASN A 57 -12.81 13.17 -8.32
N PRO A 58 -12.99 12.33 -7.27
CA PRO A 58 -12.30 11.04 -7.16
C PRO A 58 -12.51 10.11 -8.35
N LYS A 59 -13.68 10.17 -9.02
CA LYS A 59 -14.01 9.35 -10.20
C LYS A 59 -13.23 9.76 -11.46
N ARG A 60 -12.61 10.95 -11.47
CA ARG A 60 -11.76 11.47 -12.55
C ARG A 60 -10.29 11.51 -12.15
N ASN A 61 -9.96 11.02 -10.96
CA ASN A 61 -8.59 10.93 -10.48
C ASN A 61 -7.95 9.63 -10.99
N LEU A 62 -7.22 9.72 -12.09
CA LEU A 62 -6.44 8.62 -12.67
C LEU A 62 -5.04 8.51 -12.05
N ALA A 63 -4.73 9.39 -11.09
CA ALA A 63 -3.46 9.44 -10.36
C ALA A 63 -3.36 8.40 -9.26
N SER A 64 -4.46 7.80 -8.87
CA SER A 64 -4.55 6.98 -7.67
C SER A 64 -4.77 5.52 -8.02
N PHE A 65 -4.06 4.65 -7.31
CA PHE A 65 -4.32 3.21 -7.32
C PHE A 65 -5.47 2.84 -6.38
N VAL A 66 -5.97 3.78 -5.55
CA VAL A 66 -7.01 3.49 -4.57
C VAL A 66 -8.38 3.37 -5.23
N THR A 67 -9.21 2.53 -4.64
CA THR A 67 -10.61 2.37 -5.02
C THR A 67 -11.40 3.64 -4.71
N THR A 68 -12.15 4.13 -5.69
CA THR A 68 -12.97 5.35 -5.60
C THR A 68 -14.46 5.09 -5.75
N TRP A 69 -14.85 3.83 -5.92
CA TRP A 69 -16.23 3.39 -6.05
C TRP A 69 -16.44 2.00 -5.45
N MET A 70 -17.54 1.83 -4.72
CA MET A 70 -18.05 0.55 -4.24
C MET A 70 -19.57 0.51 -4.45
N GLU A 71 -20.14 -0.69 -4.47
CA GLU A 71 -21.61 -0.90 -4.51
C GLU A 71 -22.28 -0.30 -3.27
N GLU A 72 -23.55 0.09 -3.39
CA GLU A 72 -24.31 0.73 -2.30
C GLU A 72 -24.40 -0.19 -1.07
N GLU A 73 -24.64 -1.48 -1.27
CA GLU A 73 -24.68 -2.48 -0.20
C GLU A 73 -23.36 -2.58 0.57
N ALA A 74 -22.23 -2.43 -0.11
CA ALA A 74 -20.92 -2.38 0.55
C ALA A 74 -20.77 -1.12 1.40
N VAL A 75 -21.21 0.03 0.85
CA VAL A 75 -21.14 1.31 1.55
C VAL A 75 -22.03 1.30 2.80
N ASP A 76 -23.24 0.77 2.72
CA ASP A 76 -24.16 0.64 3.84
C ASP A 76 -23.57 -0.23 4.96
N LEU A 77 -23.06 -1.42 4.62
CA LEU A 77 -22.39 -2.30 5.60
C LEU A 77 -21.17 -1.63 6.25
N MET A 78 -20.40 -0.85 5.47
CA MET A 78 -19.27 -0.10 6.01
C MET A 78 -19.71 1.03 6.94
N GLN A 79 -20.84 1.69 6.66
CA GLN A 79 -21.43 2.72 7.52
C GLN A 79 -21.94 2.13 8.83
N GLU A 80 -22.58 0.96 8.82
CA GLU A 80 -23.02 0.25 10.01
C GLU A 80 -21.86 -0.14 10.95
N ALA A 81 -20.63 -0.21 10.42
CA ALA A 81 -19.44 -0.58 11.19
C ALA A 81 -18.51 0.61 11.52
N LEU A 82 -18.95 1.87 11.32
CA LEU A 82 -18.11 3.06 11.56
C LEU A 82 -17.77 3.27 13.05
N ASP A 83 -18.63 2.87 13.96
CA ASP A 83 -18.49 2.98 15.41
C ASP A 83 -17.87 1.75 16.07
N VAL A 84 -17.44 0.76 15.27
CA VAL A 84 -16.87 -0.50 15.74
C VAL A 84 -15.34 -0.43 15.76
N ASN A 85 -14.73 -0.67 16.91
CA ASN A 85 -13.30 -0.82 17.07
C ASN A 85 -12.91 -2.29 16.86
N ALA A 86 -12.13 -2.58 15.83
CA ALA A 86 -11.79 -3.95 15.43
C ALA A 86 -10.88 -4.70 16.43
N VAL A 87 -10.34 -4.03 17.46
CA VAL A 87 -9.54 -4.69 18.50
C VAL A 87 -10.41 -5.30 19.60
N ASP A 88 -11.65 -4.86 19.75
CA ASP A 88 -12.56 -5.27 20.83
C ASP A 88 -13.28 -6.57 20.41
N GLU A 89 -12.55 -7.68 20.48
CA GLU A 89 -13.00 -8.99 19.95
C GLU A 89 -14.16 -9.61 20.78
N ASP A 90 -14.25 -9.31 22.05
CA ASP A 90 -15.33 -9.79 22.94
C ASP A 90 -16.66 -9.13 22.59
N GLU A 91 -16.65 -7.83 22.35
CA GLU A 91 -17.84 -7.05 22.01
C GLU A 91 -18.22 -7.24 20.54
N TYR A 92 -17.22 -7.36 19.65
CA TYR A 92 -17.42 -7.44 18.20
C TYR A 92 -16.82 -8.69 17.57
N PRO A 93 -17.20 -9.90 17.98
CA PRO A 93 -16.58 -11.15 17.52
C PRO A 93 -16.75 -11.42 16.03
N SER A 94 -17.72 -10.78 15.37
CA SER A 94 -17.94 -10.91 13.93
C SER A 94 -16.79 -10.28 13.13
N VAL A 95 -16.26 -9.14 13.56
CA VAL A 95 -15.16 -8.44 12.88
C VAL A 95 -13.90 -9.29 12.85
N ARG A 96 -13.57 -9.92 13.99
CA ARG A 96 -12.44 -10.87 14.07
C ARG A 96 -12.64 -12.09 13.17
N LYS A 97 -13.88 -12.61 13.10
CA LYS A 97 -14.21 -13.70 12.17
C LYS A 97 -14.02 -13.30 10.73
N PHE A 98 -14.41 -12.07 10.36
CA PHE A 98 -14.23 -11.55 9.00
C PHE A 98 -12.75 -11.35 8.67
N GLU A 99 -11.97 -10.76 9.58
CA GLU A 99 -10.53 -10.62 9.42
C GLU A 99 -9.87 -11.99 9.19
N ASN A 100 -10.13 -12.96 10.07
CA ASN A 100 -9.55 -14.30 9.96
C ASN A 100 -9.94 -15.01 8.66
N ARG A 101 -11.19 -14.83 8.19
CA ARG A 101 -11.63 -15.39 6.91
C ARG A 101 -10.96 -14.71 5.74
N CYS A 102 -10.82 -13.39 5.75
CA CYS A 102 -10.09 -12.67 4.71
C CYS A 102 -8.63 -13.12 4.64
N VAL A 103 -7.95 -13.25 5.79
CA VAL A 103 -6.58 -13.78 5.85
C VAL A 103 -6.50 -15.20 5.29
N ALA A 104 -7.45 -16.08 5.64
CA ALA A 104 -7.50 -17.44 5.12
C ALA A 104 -7.73 -17.48 3.60
N MET A 105 -8.64 -16.65 3.07
CA MET A 105 -8.90 -16.53 1.64
C MET A 105 -7.66 -16.02 0.89
N LEU A 106 -6.93 -15.05 1.45
CA LEU A 106 -5.69 -14.55 0.86
C LEU A 106 -4.56 -15.57 0.93
N ALA A 107 -4.42 -16.30 2.04
CA ALA A 107 -3.44 -17.35 2.17
C ALA A 107 -3.67 -18.48 1.15
N ASP A 108 -4.94 -18.87 0.92
CA ASP A 108 -5.32 -19.82 -0.12
C ASP A 108 -5.02 -19.26 -1.52
N LEU A 109 -5.37 -18.00 -1.77
CA LEU A 109 -5.14 -17.32 -3.04
C LEU A 109 -3.65 -17.22 -3.40
N PHE A 110 -2.79 -17.04 -2.38
CA PHE A 110 -1.33 -16.94 -2.50
C PHE A 110 -0.62 -18.28 -2.30
N HIS A 111 -1.36 -19.40 -2.30
CA HIS A 111 -0.84 -20.76 -2.20
C HIS A 111 0.03 -21.00 -0.95
N ALA A 112 -0.39 -20.47 0.20
CA ALA A 112 0.26 -20.80 1.47
C ALA A 112 0.20 -22.31 1.74
N PRO A 113 1.21 -22.88 2.39
CA PRO A 113 1.16 -24.29 2.82
C PRO A 113 -0.13 -24.56 3.60
N ASP A 114 -0.69 -25.77 3.46
CA ASP A 114 -1.97 -26.18 4.04
C ASP A 114 -3.21 -25.40 3.56
N GLY A 115 -3.09 -24.60 2.50
CA GLY A 115 -4.19 -23.89 1.84
C GLY A 115 -4.89 -22.87 2.72
N GLY A 116 -4.21 -22.30 3.72
CA GLY A 116 -4.76 -21.24 4.59
C GLY A 116 -6.03 -21.63 5.37
N ARG A 117 -6.40 -22.92 5.43
CA ARG A 117 -7.69 -23.36 5.96
C ARG A 117 -7.76 -23.22 7.48
N GLY A 118 -8.75 -22.44 7.91
CA GLY A 118 -9.08 -22.24 9.33
C GLY A 118 -8.08 -21.33 10.07
N ALA A 119 -7.97 -21.51 11.39
CA ALA A 119 -7.09 -20.73 12.29
C ALA A 119 -5.57 -20.89 12.02
N LYS A 120 -5.18 -21.60 10.96
CA LYS A 120 -3.78 -21.86 10.58
C LYS A 120 -3.16 -20.79 9.71
N ALA A 121 -3.95 -19.96 9.03
CA ALA A 121 -3.44 -18.88 8.19
C ALA A 121 -2.75 -17.82 9.06
N ALA A 122 -1.53 -17.45 8.70
CA ALA A 122 -0.75 -16.43 9.39
C ALA A 122 -0.89 -15.09 8.66
N GLY A 123 -1.51 -14.12 9.28
CA GLY A 123 -1.73 -12.81 8.68
C GLY A 123 -2.53 -11.88 9.57
N ALA A 124 -2.68 -10.63 9.11
CA ALA A 124 -3.51 -9.63 9.76
C ALA A 124 -4.00 -8.56 8.78
N ALA A 125 -5.14 -7.95 9.13
CA ALA A 125 -5.57 -6.70 8.54
C ALA A 125 -4.75 -5.54 9.11
N THR A 126 -4.34 -4.62 8.25
CA THR A 126 -3.60 -3.40 8.58
C THR A 126 -4.33 -2.19 8.03
N VAL A 127 -3.99 -0.99 8.47
CA VAL A 127 -4.62 0.24 7.95
C VAL A 127 -4.16 0.60 6.54
N GLY A 128 -3.24 -0.19 5.98
CA GLY A 128 -2.71 -0.06 4.62
C GLY A 128 -1.42 -0.86 4.46
N SER A 129 -0.93 -0.98 3.22
CA SER A 129 0.29 -1.74 2.93
C SER A 129 1.52 -1.22 3.66
N SER A 130 1.61 0.06 4.01
CA SER A 130 2.77 0.56 4.76
C SER A 130 2.94 -0.14 6.11
N GLU A 131 1.87 -0.34 6.87
CA GLU A 131 1.91 -1.12 8.10
C GLU A 131 2.19 -2.60 7.82
N ALA A 132 1.59 -3.17 6.79
CA ALA A 132 1.83 -4.55 6.38
C ALA A 132 3.31 -4.80 6.03
N ILE A 133 3.93 -3.87 5.29
CA ILE A 133 5.35 -3.85 4.96
C ILE A 133 6.22 -3.79 6.22
N PHE A 134 5.87 -2.90 7.17
CA PHE A 134 6.60 -2.79 8.43
C PHE A 134 6.57 -4.10 9.22
N LEU A 135 5.43 -4.76 9.27
CA LEU A 135 5.30 -6.06 9.94
C LEU A 135 6.11 -7.15 9.24
N GLY A 136 6.07 -7.21 7.90
CA GLY A 136 6.88 -8.13 7.10
C GLY A 136 8.38 -7.90 7.31
N GLY A 137 8.82 -6.65 7.22
CA GLY A 137 10.21 -6.24 7.45
C GLY A 137 10.69 -6.50 8.86
N LEU A 138 9.87 -6.18 9.87
CA LEU A 138 10.17 -6.47 11.28
C LEU A 138 10.28 -7.97 11.55
N ALA A 139 9.40 -8.79 10.96
CA ALA A 139 9.50 -10.24 11.08
C ALA A 139 10.82 -10.75 10.53
N MET A 140 11.26 -10.29 9.35
CA MET A 140 12.55 -10.64 8.76
C MET A 140 13.72 -10.18 9.63
N LYS A 141 13.68 -8.94 10.15
CA LYS A 141 14.73 -8.41 11.03
C LYS A 141 14.86 -9.21 12.31
N ILE A 142 13.75 -9.47 13.03
CA ILE A 142 13.77 -10.24 14.28
C ILE A 142 14.26 -11.65 14.02
N LYS A 143 13.83 -12.31 12.94
CA LYS A 143 14.33 -13.64 12.55
C LYS A 143 15.82 -13.63 12.26
N TRP A 144 16.34 -12.59 11.59
CA TRP A 144 17.78 -12.41 11.44
C TRP A 144 18.48 -12.24 12.78
N GLU A 145 17.93 -11.43 13.70
CA GLU A 145 18.45 -11.27 15.06
C GLU A 145 18.53 -12.60 15.83
N GLU A 146 17.48 -13.42 15.75
CA GLU A 146 17.44 -14.76 16.34
C GLU A 146 18.50 -15.69 15.74
N ARG A 147 18.71 -15.64 14.40
CA ARG A 147 19.78 -16.41 13.75
C ARG A 147 21.17 -15.95 14.18
N GLN A 148 21.42 -14.66 14.28
CA GLN A 148 22.71 -14.10 14.73
C GLN A 148 22.98 -14.46 16.20
N ALA A 149 21.96 -14.44 17.06
CA ALA A 149 22.11 -14.87 18.45
C ALA A 149 22.52 -16.35 18.52
N LYS A 150 21.82 -17.24 17.84
CA LYS A 150 22.15 -18.67 17.78
C LYS A 150 23.56 -18.95 17.28
N LYS A 151 24.04 -18.21 16.29
CA LYS A 151 25.43 -18.34 15.78
C LYS A 151 26.46 -17.97 16.84
N ARG A 152 26.20 -16.94 17.65
CA ARG A 152 27.10 -16.48 18.74
C ARG A 152 27.12 -17.46 19.93
N ASP A 153 26.03 -18.17 20.17
CA ASP A 153 25.94 -19.14 21.26
C ASP A 153 26.60 -20.49 20.93
N GLN A 154 27.13 -20.66 19.71
CA GLN A 154 27.83 -21.88 19.31
C GLN A 154 29.24 -21.92 19.92
N PRO A 155 29.73 -23.10 20.35
CA PRO A 155 31.10 -23.26 20.82
C PRO A 155 32.13 -22.84 19.78
N GLY A 156 33.05 -21.95 20.13
CA GLY A 156 34.09 -21.42 19.23
C GLY A 156 33.67 -20.15 18.45
N ALA A 157 32.48 -19.64 18.66
CA ALA A 157 32.09 -18.35 18.11
C ALA A 157 32.86 -17.20 18.79
N ASP A 158 33.24 -16.20 18.01
CA ASP A 158 33.86 -14.96 18.52
C ASP A 158 32.78 -14.10 19.21
N ALA A 159 32.58 -14.32 20.51
CA ALA A 159 31.58 -13.59 21.31
C ALA A 159 31.88 -12.07 21.42
N GLY A 160 33.08 -11.63 21.07
CA GLY A 160 33.50 -10.23 21.11
C GLY A 160 33.23 -9.47 19.80
N LYS A 161 32.85 -10.16 18.70
CA LYS A 161 32.59 -9.50 17.43
C LYS A 161 31.30 -8.67 17.49
N PRO A 162 31.37 -7.36 17.16
CA PRO A 162 30.17 -6.53 17.10
C PRO A 162 29.10 -7.13 16.18
N ARG A 163 27.84 -6.93 16.53
CA ARG A 163 26.72 -7.29 15.66
C ARG A 163 26.82 -6.45 14.39
N GLY A 164 26.78 -7.06 13.22
CA GLY A 164 26.73 -6.33 11.95
C GLY A 164 25.44 -5.51 11.83
N THR A 165 25.46 -4.49 11.00
CA THR A 165 24.26 -3.69 10.68
C THR A 165 23.32 -4.49 9.78
N PRO A 166 22.07 -4.72 10.19
CA PRO A 166 21.10 -5.40 9.34
C PRO A 166 20.87 -4.60 8.05
N ASN A 167 20.78 -5.26 6.92
CA ASN A 167 20.50 -4.60 5.65
C ASN A 167 19.36 -5.27 4.89
N LEU A 168 18.67 -4.49 4.05
CA LEU A 168 17.59 -4.95 3.19
C LEU A 168 17.90 -4.59 1.74
N ILE A 169 17.81 -5.56 0.85
CA ILE A 169 18.05 -5.36 -0.58
C ILE A 169 16.73 -5.11 -1.28
N MET A 170 16.68 -4.11 -2.15
CA MET A 170 15.51 -3.69 -2.90
C MET A 170 15.90 -2.90 -4.14
N ALA A 171 14.99 -2.79 -5.13
CA ALA A 171 15.23 -1.99 -6.31
C ALA A 171 15.22 -0.48 -6.02
N GLY A 172 15.88 0.33 -6.84
CA GLY A 172 15.92 1.79 -6.69
C GLY A 172 14.55 2.46 -6.87
N ASN A 173 13.58 1.77 -7.50
CA ASN A 173 12.20 2.22 -7.70
C ASN A 173 11.22 1.75 -6.61
N VAL A 174 11.74 1.37 -5.44
CA VAL A 174 10.93 0.95 -4.30
C VAL A 174 10.02 2.08 -3.80
N GLN A 175 8.90 1.72 -3.21
CA GLN A 175 7.96 2.69 -2.62
C GLN A 175 8.53 3.24 -1.30
N VAL A 176 8.28 4.53 -1.02
CA VAL A 176 8.83 5.27 0.13
C VAL A 176 8.58 4.61 1.50
N CYS A 177 7.56 3.74 1.63
CA CYS A 177 7.33 3.01 2.87
C CYS A 177 8.50 2.08 3.25
N TRP A 178 9.23 1.54 2.28
CA TRP A 178 10.43 0.75 2.54
C TRP A 178 11.61 1.62 3.02
N GLU A 179 11.75 2.83 2.46
CA GLU A 179 12.73 3.81 2.95
C GLU A 179 12.43 4.18 4.42
N LYS A 180 11.15 4.44 4.73
CA LYS A 180 10.70 4.69 6.11
C LYS A 180 10.94 3.49 7.02
N PHE A 181 10.66 2.26 6.55
CA PHE A 181 10.99 1.05 7.32
C PHE A 181 12.46 1.01 7.68
N CYS A 182 13.34 1.19 6.71
CA CYS A 182 14.78 1.17 6.94
C CYS A 182 15.22 2.24 7.93
N ALA A 183 14.73 3.48 7.75
CA ALA A 183 15.08 4.60 8.61
C ALA A 183 14.55 4.45 10.06
N TYR A 184 13.31 3.94 10.23
CA TYR A 184 12.67 3.86 11.54
C TYR A 184 13.13 2.66 12.37
N PHE A 185 13.60 1.61 11.70
CA PHE A 185 13.97 0.35 12.37
C PHE A 185 15.46 0.02 12.26
N ASP A 186 16.31 1.03 11.99
CA ASP A 186 17.77 0.88 11.94
C ASP A 186 18.22 -0.27 11.03
N VAL A 187 17.72 -0.28 9.79
CA VAL A 187 18.09 -1.20 8.72
C VAL A 187 18.80 -0.41 7.62
N GLU A 188 19.96 -0.86 7.17
CA GLU A 188 20.67 -0.28 6.05
C GLU A 188 19.92 -0.58 4.75
N PRO A 189 19.43 0.42 3.98
CA PRO A 189 18.85 0.17 2.67
C PRO A 189 19.97 -0.08 1.65
N ARG A 190 19.88 -1.19 0.93
CA ARG A 190 20.77 -1.50 -0.20
C ARG A 190 19.99 -1.47 -1.49
N TYR A 191 20.12 -0.36 -2.20
CA TYR A 191 19.39 -0.17 -3.47
C TYR A 191 20.16 -0.80 -4.62
N VAL A 192 19.46 -1.63 -5.39
CA VAL A 192 19.91 -2.09 -6.71
C VAL A 192 19.54 -1.00 -7.72
N PRO A 193 20.51 -0.33 -8.33
CA PRO A 193 20.24 0.77 -9.25
C PRO A 193 19.39 0.30 -10.45
N ASN A 194 18.40 1.13 -10.82
CA ASN A 194 17.67 0.97 -12.07
C ASN A 194 18.49 1.59 -13.22
N ASP A 195 18.33 1.08 -14.42
CA ASP A 195 18.85 1.67 -15.65
C ASP A 195 17.79 1.63 -16.76
N ALA A 196 18.09 2.17 -17.93
CA ALA A 196 17.14 2.30 -19.01
C ALA A 196 16.60 0.94 -19.52
N ASP A 197 17.40 -0.12 -19.37
CA ASP A 197 17.08 -1.49 -19.79
C ASP A 197 16.46 -2.30 -18.64
N HIS A 198 16.62 -1.85 -17.37
CA HIS A 198 16.17 -2.54 -16.17
C HIS A 198 15.38 -1.58 -15.27
N LEU A 199 14.08 -1.45 -15.58
CA LEU A 199 13.13 -0.67 -14.78
C LEU A 199 12.62 -1.43 -13.53
N CYS A 200 13.12 -2.65 -13.33
CA CYS A 200 12.85 -3.56 -12.22
C CYS A 200 14.14 -3.94 -11.52
N LEU A 201 14.02 -4.75 -10.46
CA LEU A 201 15.17 -5.35 -9.76
C LEU A 201 16.03 -6.17 -10.73
N ASN A 202 17.28 -5.79 -10.88
CA ASN A 202 18.27 -6.66 -11.52
C ASN A 202 18.67 -7.75 -10.52
N VAL A 203 18.21 -8.97 -10.77
CA VAL A 203 18.38 -10.10 -9.85
C VAL A 203 19.84 -10.43 -9.60
N GLU A 204 20.69 -10.44 -10.64
CA GLU A 204 22.11 -10.74 -10.50
C GLU A 204 22.81 -9.75 -9.58
N ARG A 205 22.56 -8.44 -9.80
CA ARG A 205 23.10 -7.38 -8.93
C ARG A 205 22.59 -7.52 -7.50
N ALA A 206 21.29 -7.82 -7.32
CA ALA A 206 20.70 -8.03 -6.01
C ALA A 206 21.38 -9.17 -5.25
N LEU A 207 21.57 -10.31 -5.90
CA LEU A 207 22.25 -11.48 -5.32
C LEU A 207 23.71 -11.18 -4.96
N GLY A 208 24.40 -10.37 -5.76
CA GLY A 208 25.77 -9.93 -5.49
C GLY A 208 25.92 -9.01 -4.28
N MET A 209 24.83 -8.39 -3.81
CA MET A 209 24.81 -7.50 -2.63
C MET A 209 24.47 -8.23 -1.33
N ILE A 210 24.09 -9.52 -1.40
CA ILE A 210 23.71 -10.32 -0.22
C ILE A 210 24.94 -10.68 0.61
N ASP A 211 24.84 -10.46 1.92
CA ASP A 211 25.82 -10.88 2.93
C ASP A 211 25.16 -11.48 4.18
N GLU A 212 25.92 -11.80 5.23
CA GLU A 212 25.45 -12.37 6.48
C GLU A 212 24.55 -11.43 7.29
N ASN A 213 24.55 -10.14 6.98
CA ASN A 213 23.74 -9.12 7.64
C ASN A 213 22.44 -8.82 6.86
N THR A 214 22.25 -9.45 5.71
CA THR A 214 21.02 -9.28 4.92
C THR A 214 19.83 -9.93 5.62
N ILE A 215 18.85 -9.11 6.01
CA ILE A 215 17.63 -9.58 6.65
C ILE A 215 16.65 -10.19 5.65
N GLY A 216 16.69 -9.75 4.41
CA GLY A 216 15.84 -10.21 3.31
C GLY A 216 16.05 -9.42 2.02
N VAL A 217 15.33 -9.84 0.99
CA VAL A 217 15.20 -9.12 -0.27
C VAL A 217 13.72 -8.77 -0.47
N CYS A 218 13.44 -7.53 -0.88
CA CYS A 218 12.10 -7.11 -1.28
C CYS A 218 11.96 -7.28 -2.80
N GLY A 219 11.04 -8.14 -3.23
CA GLY A 219 10.62 -8.24 -4.63
C GLY A 219 9.29 -7.54 -4.85
N ILE A 220 9.19 -6.65 -5.84
CA ILE A 220 8.01 -5.83 -6.09
C ILE A 220 7.11 -6.49 -7.12
N LEU A 221 5.88 -6.79 -6.74
CA LEU A 221 4.83 -7.25 -7.67
C LEU A 221 3.93 -6.05 -8.02
N GLY A 222 4.38 -5.25 -8.97
CA GLY A 222 3.67 -4.06 -9.41
C GLY A 222 4.29 -2.75 -8.96
N SER A 223 5.36 -2.34 -9.65
CA SER A 223 6.03 -1.06 -9.42
C SER A 223 5.05 0.11 -9.51
N THR A 224 5.14 1.04 -8.56
CA THR A 224 4.34 2.28 -8.55
C THR A 224 4.64 3.16 -9.77
N TYR A 225 5.89 3.10 -10.29
CA TYR A 225 6.32 3.94 -11.41
C TYR A 225 5.83 3.46 -12.77
N THR A 226 5.97 2.16 -13.03
CA THR A 226 5.79 1.60 -14.37
C THR A 226 4.87 0.37 -14.42
N GLY A 227 4.41 -0.10 -13.26
CA GLY A 227 3.52 -1.24 -13.15
C GLY A 227 4.17 -2.61 -13.33
N HIS A 228 5.48 -2.69 -13.56
CA HIS A 228 6.19 -3.95 -13.79
C HIS A 228 6.09 -4.90 -12.59
N PHE A 229 6.07 -6.18 -12.90
CA PHE A 229 6.30 -7.27 -11.96
C PHE A 229 7.77 -7.67 -12.02
N GLU A 230 8.42 -7.76 -10.87
CA GLU A 230 9.79 -8.24 -10.77
C GLU A 230 9.85 -9.77 -10.88
N ASP A 231 10.98 -10.30 -11.32
CA ASP A 231 11.17 -11.74 -11.50
C ASP A 231 11.45 -12.44 -10.16
N ILE A 232 10.36 -12.75 -9.45
CA ILE A 232 10.43 -13.42 -8.14
C ILE A 232 10.94 -14.87 -8.30
N VAL A 233 10.71 -15.51 -9.45
CA VAL A 233 11.20 -16.87 -9.73
C VAL A 233 12.73 -16.89 -9.79
N ALA A 234 13.32 -15.99 -10.56
CA ALA A 234 14.78 -15.88 -10.66
C ALA A 234 15.38 -15.48 -9.30
N LEU A 235 14.73 -14.60 -8.56
CA LEU A 235 15.15 -14.19 -7.21
C LEU A 235 15.11 -15.38 -6.24
N ASP A 236 14.03 -16.19 -6.23
CA ASP A 236 13.91 -17.40 -5.42
C ASP A 236 15.00 -18.42 -5.72
N ALA A 237 15.23 -18.70 -6.99
CA ALA A 237 16.29 -19.61 -7.41
C ALA A 237 17.69 -19.12 -7.00
N GLY A 238 17.92 -17.81 -7.12
CA GLY A 238 19.19 -17.20 -6.72
C GLY A 238 19.45 -17.28 -5.23
N VAL A 239 18.49 -16.93 -4.37
CA VAL A 239 18.66 -17.01 -2.91
C VAL A 239 18.73 -18.48 -2.45
N GLU A 240 18.05 -19.42 -3.13
CA GLU A 240 18.17 -20.85 -2.84
C GLU A 240 19.61 -21.35 -3.08
N ALA A 241 20.24 -20.92 -4.17
CA ALA A 241 21.63 -21.27 -4.48
C ALA A 241 22.62 -20.72 -3.42
N LEU A 242 22.34 -19.57 -2.81
CA LEU A 242 23.19 -18.97 -1.77
C LEU A 242 23.19 -19.75 -0.45
N LYS A 243 22.23 -20.62 -0.21
CA LYS A 243 22.20 -21.50 0.98
C LYS A 243 23.43 -22.41 1.04
N SER A 244 23.95 -22.83 -0.10
CA SER A 244 25.20 -23.60 -0.16
C SER A 244 26.42 -22.85 0.42
N LYS A 245 26.33 -21.51 0.45
CA LYS A 245 27.34 -20.61 1.05
C LYS A 245 26.99 -20.21 2.50
N GLY A 246 25.97 -20.83 3.11
CA GLY A 246 25.51 -20.53 4.47
C GLY A 246 24.70 -19.24 4.60
N LEU A 247 24.21 -18.70 3.48
CA LEU A 247 23.39 -17.49 3.45
C LEU A 247 21.91 -17.88 3.26
N GLU A 248 21.13 -17.75 4.35
CA GLU A 248 19.68 -17.96 4.36
C GLU A 248 18.96 -16.61 4.34
N VAL A 249 18.54 -16.18 3.16
CA VAL A 249 17.91 -14.87 2.96
C VAL A 249 16.49 -15.05 2.47
N PRO A 250 15.48 -14.59 3.21
CA PRO A 250 14.09 -14.67 2.81
C PRO A 250 13.73 -13.60 1.78
N ILE A 251 12.65 -13.86 1.04
CA ILE A 251 12.02 -12.90 0.13
C ILE A 251 10.70 -12.42 0.75
N HIS A 252 10.52 -11.10 0.79
CA HIS A 252 9.22 -10.48 0.98
C HIS A 252 8.71 -9.99 -0.37
N VAL A 253 7.47 -10.34 -0.73
CA VAL A 253 6.84 -9.83 -1.95
C VAL A 253 5.98 -8.63 -1.61
N ASP A 254 6.40 -7.44 -2.07
CA ASP A 254 5.56 -6.26 -2.04
C ASP A 254 4.52 -6.34 -3.16
N GLY A 255 3.40 -6.95 -2.83
CA GLY A 255 2.25 -7.11 -3.70
C GLY A 255 1.18 -6.04 -3.50
N ALA A 256 1.55 -4.86 -2.96
CA ALA A 256 0.58 -3.80 -2.65
C ALA A 256 -0.39 -3.52 -3.79
N SER A 257 0.08 -3.55 -5.04
CA SER A 257 -0.75 -3.43 -6.24
C SER A 257 -1.02 -4.79 -6.88
N GLY A 258 0.02 -5.60 -7.10
CA GLY A 258 -0.04 -6.79 -7.95
C GLY A 258 -0.69 -8.02 -7.31
N ALA A 259 -0.72 -8.13 -5.97
CA ALA A 259 -1.27 -9.32 -5.32
C ALA A 259 -2.77 -9.55 -5.56
N PHE A 260 -3.53 -8.50 -5.91
CA PHE A 260 -4.92 -8.61 -6.37
C PHE A 260 -5.08 -8.59 -7.89
N ILE A 261 -3.98 -8.59 -8.64
CA ILE A 261 -4.00 -8.61 -10.12
C ILE A 261 -3.47 -9.93 -10.64
N ALA A 262 -2.26 -10.32 -10.20
CA ALA A 262 -1.57 -11.49 -10.71
C ALA A 262 -2.40 -12.78 -10.63
N PRO A 263 -3.07 -13.14 -9.52
CA PRO A 263 -3.84 -14.37 -9.40
C PRO A 263 -5.04 -14.46 -10.37
N PHE A 264 -5.51 -13.32 -10.86
CA PHE A 264 -6.73 -13.24 -11.67
C PHE A 264 -6.44 -12.94 -13.15
N ALA A 265 -5.48 -12.06 -13.42
CA ALA A 265 -5.11 -11.68 -14.79
C ALA A 265 -3.98 -12.52 -15.37
N PHE A 266 -3.13 -13.09 -14.52
CA PHE A 266 -1.94 -13.87 -14.90
C PHE A 266 -1.80 -15.13 -14.03
N PRO A 267 -2.76 -16.07 -14.05
CA PRO A 267 -2.83 -17.20 -13.10
C PRO A 267 -1.65 -18.15 -13.17
N ASP A 268 -0.93 -18.18 -14.29
CA ASP A 268 0.25 -19.03 -14.49
C ASP A 268 1.55 -18.40 -13.99
N LEU A 269 1.51 -17.10 -13.63
CA LEU A 269 2.67 -16.39 -13.09
C LEU A 269 3.01 -16.91 -11.68
N GLN A 270 4.25 -17.32 -11.50
CA GLN A 270 4.75 -17.75 -10.18
C GLN A 270 5.43 -16.55 -9.48
N TRP A 271 4.96 -16.22 -8.30
CA TRP A 271 5.45 -15.08 -7.51
C TRP A 271 5.18 -15.22 -6.00
N ASP A 272 4.36 -16.16 -5.63
CA ASP A 272 3.76 -16.35 -4.31
C ASP A 272 4.42 -17.47 -3.49
N PHE A 273 3.71 -18.01 -2.51
CA PHE A 273 4.21 -19.07 -1.64
C PHE A 273 4.48 -20.42 -2.33
N LYS A 274 4.22 -20.57 -3.63
CA LYS A 274 4.76 -21.68 -4.41
C LYS A 274 6.29 -21.64 -4.46
N LEU A 275 6.88 -20.46 -4.34
CA LEU A 275 8.31 -20.24 -4.28
C LEU A 275 8.81 -20.41 -2.83
N LYS A 276 9.87 -21.17 -2.63
CA LYS A 276 10.29 -21.68 -1.31
C LYS A 276 10.73 -20.58 -0.34
N ASN A 277 11.40 -19.55 -0.87
CA ASN A 277 12.01 -18.51 -0.06
C ASN A 277 11.12 -17.28 0.13
N VAL A 278 9.94 -17.24 -0.49
CA VAL A 278 8.91 -16.24 -0.22
C VAL A 278 8.29 -16.54 1.13
N VAL A 279 8.54 -15.68 2.12
CA VAL A 279 8.11 -15.87 3.52
C VAL A 279 6.93 -15.00 3.90
N SER A 280 6.73 -13.86 3.21
CA SER A 280 5.63 -12.94 3.47
C SER A 280 5.25 -12.15 2.22
N ILE A 281 3.97 -11.76 2.16
CA ILE A 281 3.37 -10.99 1.06
C ILE A 281 2.50 -9.92 1.69
N ASN A 282 2.63 -8.66 1.27
CA ASN A 282 1.64 -7.63 1.57
C ASN A 282 0.73 -7.37 0.37
N ALA A 283 -0.51 -6.98 0.65
CA ALA A 283 -1.48 -6.57 -0.36
C ALA A 283 -2.29 -5.37 0.10
N SER A 284 -2.60 -4.41 -0.78
CA SER A 284 -3.49 -3.30 -0.45
C SER A 284 -4.94 -3.65 -0.82
N GLY A 285 -5.77 -3.88 0.19
CA GLY A 285 -7.20 -4.05 -0.02
C GLY A 285 -7.85 -2.82 -0.64
N HIS A 286 -7.34 -1.64 -0.31
CA HIS A 286 -7.84 -0.36 -0.82
C HIS A 286 -7.33 0.03 -2.22
N LYS A 287 -6.50 -0.81 -2.85
CA LYS A 287 -6.12 -0.67 -4.26
C LYS A 287 -6.98 -1.62 -5.10
N TYR A 288 -6.37 -2.67 -5.63
CA TYR A 288 -7.08 -3.65 -6.45
C TYR A 288 -7.84 -4.73 -5.64
N GLY A 289 -7.82 -4.64 -4.30
CA GLY A 289 -8.78 -5.36 -3.45
C GLY A 289 -10.18 -4.77 -3.46
N LEU A 290 -10.37 -3.62 -4.14
CA LEU A 290 -11.64 -2.95 -4.46
C LEU A 290 -12.42 -2.47 -3.22
N VAL A 291 -11.71 -2.01 -2.19
CA VAL A 291 -12.27 -1.40 -0.98
C VAL A 291 -11.78 0.04 -0.86
N TYR A 292 -12.56 0.94 -0.28
CA TYR A 292 -12.14 2.31 0.00
C TYR A 292 -10.88 2.38 0.88
N PRO A 293 -10.09 3.47 0.82
CA PRO A 293 -8.84 3.61 1.55
C PRO A 293 -8.95 3.27 3.04
N GLY A 294 -7.90 2.63 3.58
CA GLY A 294 -7.80 2.27 5.00
C GLY A 294 -7.67 0.78 5.28
N ILE A 295 -7.36 -0.05 4.29
CA ILE A 295 -7.15 -1.49 4.46
C ILE A 295 -5.93 -1.99 3.68
N GLY A 296 -5.10 -2.77 4.37
CA GLY A 296 -4.03 -3.58 3.81
C GLY A 296 -3.97 -4.92 4.50
N TRP A 297 -3.21 -5.83 3.93
CA TRP A 297 -3.07 -7.19 4.42
C TRP A 297 -1.61 -7.57 4.44
N ILE A 298 -1.17 -8.21 5.54
CA ILE A 298 0.05 -8.99 5.60
C ILE A 298 -0.33 -10.46 5.70
N VAL A 299 0.28 -11.28 4.87
CA VAL A 299 0.16 -12.74 4.93
C VAL A 299 1.56 -13.31 5.01
N TRP A 300 1.82 -14.18 5.98
CA TRP A 300 3.05 -14.97 6.06
C TRP A 300 2.79 -16.39 5.55
N ARG A 301 3.86 -17.01 5.08
CA ARG A 301 3.83 -18.41 4.63
C ARG A 301 3.16 -19.32 5.65
N ASP A 302 3.56 -19.18 6.90
CA ASP A 302 3.01 -19.88 8.07
C ASP A 302 3.41 -19.14 9.37
N TRP A 303 2.89 -19.58 10.50
CA TRP A 303 3.16 -18.98 11.80
C TRP A 303 4.62 -19.08 12.26
N SER A 304 5.43 -20.00 11.72
CA SER A 304 6.85 -20.07 12.03
C SER A 304 7.61 -18.85 11.51
N MET A 305 7.08 -18.15 10.51
CA MET A 305 7.64 -16.90 9.98
C MET A 305 7.33 -15.70 10.87
N VAL A 306 6.35 -15.78 11.77
CA VAL A 306 5.99 -14.72 12.71
C VAL A 306 6.80 -14.88 14.00
N PRO A 307 7.75 -13.98 14.29
CA PRO A 307 8.52 -14.06 15.54
C PRO A 307 7.63 -13.87 16.77
N LYS A 308 7.86 -14.64 17.82
CA LYS A 308 7.11 -14.48 19.09
C LYS A 308 7.18 -13.06 19.66
N LYS A 309 8.30 -12.36 19.42
CA LYS A 309 8.51 -10.97 19.85
C LYS A 309 7.55 -9.97 19.21
N LEU A 310 6.92 -10.30 18.07
CA LEU A 310 5.88 -9.48 17.43
C LEU A 310 4.47 -9.75 17.99
N ILE A 311 4.28 -10.79 18.79
CA ILE A 311 2.97 -11.14 19.32
C ILE A 311 2.85 -10.54 20.71
N PHE A 312 1.98 -9.57 20.87
CA PHE A 312 1.65 -8.95 22.15
C PHE A 312 0.31 -9.49 22.63
N THR A 313 0.24 -9.89 23.89
CA THR A 313 -1.02 -10.30 24.52
C THR A 313 -1.50 -9.19 25.44
N THR A 314 -2.73 -8.75 25.27
CA THR A 314 -3.40 -7.79 26.13
C THR A 314 -4.51 -8.49 26.89
N ASN A 315 -4.71 -8.12 28.17
CA ASN A 315 -5.70 -8.77 29.06
C ASN A 315 -6.72 -7.79 29.67
N TYR A 316 -6.65 -6.50 29.33
CA TYR A 316 -7.55 -5.50 29.90
C TYR A 316 -8.86 -5.31 29.11
N LEU A 317 -9.04 -6.04 28.02
CA LEU A 317 -10.27 -6.08 27.21
C LEU A 317 -11.10 -7.36 27.47
N GLY A 318 -11.03 -7.91 28.68
CA GLY A 318 -11.84 -9.05 29.10
C GLY A 318 -11.29 -10.44 28.74
N ALA A 319 -10.37 -10.55 27.78
CA ALA A 319 -9.72 -11.78 27.38
C ALA A 319 -8.22 -11.57 27.06
N ASP A 320 -7.46 -12.65 27.00
CA ASP A 320 -6.07 -12.63 26.50
C ASP A 320 -6.10 -12.57 24.96
N LEU A 321 -5.93 -11.37 24.41
CA LEU A 321 -6.00 -11.13 22.97
C LEU A 321 -4.62 -10.96 22.37
N PRO A 322 -4.19 -11.85 21.46
CA PRO A 322 -2.93 -11.69 20.74
C PRO A 322 -3.08 -10.61 19.66
N SER A 323 -2.23 -9.59 19.70
CA SER A 323 -2.12 -8.55 18.69
C SER A 323 -0.75 -8.59 18.03
N ILE A 324 -0.71 -8.48 16.71
CA ILE A 324 0.53 -8.41 15.90
C ILE A 324 0.62 -7.11 15.11
N THR A 325 -0.43 -6.30 15.08
CA THR A 325 -0.48 -5.04 14.32
C THR A 325 0.23 -3.92 15.08
N ILE A 326 0.78 -2.95 14.35
CA ILE A 326 1.39 -1.76 14.95
C ILE A 326 0.32 -0.86 15.55
N ASN A 327 -0.77 -0.66 14.81
CA ASN A 327 -1.92 0.07 15.33
C ASN A 327 -2.74 -0.82 16.25
N PHE A 328 -3.09 -0.32 17.44
CA PHE A 328 -3.95 -1.02 18.39
C PHE A 328 -5.42 -0.81 17.99
N SER A 329 -5.97 0.35 18.24
CA SER A 329 -7.33 0.70 17.79
C SER A 329 -7.37 0.94 16.29
N LYS A 330 -8.32 0.31 15.61
CA LYS A 330 -8.56 0.47 14.16
C LYS A 330 -10.04 0.27 13.86
N GLY A 331 -10.55 1.01 12.86
CA GLY A 331 -11.95 0.88 12.44
C GLY A 331 -12.23 -0.48 11.77
N ALA A 332 -13.44 -0.97 11.94
CA ALA A 332 -13.89 -2.24 11.36
C ALA A 332 -14.44 -2.11 9.94
N SER A 333 -14.88 -0.92 9.53
CA SER A 333 -15.58 -0.68 8.25
C SER A 333 -14.89 -1.28 7.05
N GLN A 334 -13.56 -1.08 6.92
CA GLN A 334 -12.80 -1.57 5.77
C GLN A 334 -12.61 -3.09 5.78
N ILE A 335 -12.54 -3.71 6.97
CA ILE A 335 -12.49 -5.18 7.11
C ILE A 335 -13.82 -5.78 6.63
N VAL A 336 -14.94 -5.17 7.04
CA VAL A 336 -16.30 -5.55 6.62
C VAL A 336 -16.44 -5.38 5.10
N GLY A 337 -16.01 -4.24 4.56
CA GLY A 337 -16.01 -3.98 3.12
C GLY A 337 -15.17 -4.98 2.33
N GLN A 338 -14.00 -5.36 2.81
CA GLN A 338 -13.16 -6.36 2.14
C GLN A 338 -13.79 -7.76 2.16
N TYR A 339 -14.36 -8.15 3.30
CA TYR A 339 -15.04 -9.44 3.40
C TYR A 339 -16.26 -9.49 2.46
N TYR A 340 -17.06 -8.41 2.39
CA TYR A 340 -18.14 -8.26 1.43
C TYR A 340 -17.63 -8.44 -0.01
N GLN A 341 -16.58 -7.74 -0.41
CA GLN A 341 -16.02 -7.84 -1.76
C GLN A 341 -15.57 -9.25 -2.11
N PHE A 342 -14.96 -9.97 -1.17
CA PHE A 342 -14.56 -11.36 -1.42
C PHE A 342 -15.75 -12.28 -1.63
N LEU A 343 -16.83 -12.11 -0.86
CA LEU A 343 -18.05 -12.89 -1.01
C LEU A 343 -18.82 -12.53 -2.29
N ARG A 344 -18.91 -11.22 -2.58
CA ARG A 344 -19.69 -10.66 -3.69
C ARG A 344 -19.09 -11.01 -5.05
N LEU A 345 -17.79 -10.86 -5.17
CA LEU A 345 -17.09 -11.03 -6.44
C LEU A 345 -16.56 -12.44 -6.64
N GLY A 346 -16.01 -13.04 -5.59
CA GLY A 346 -15.33 -14.31 -5.72
C GLY A 346 -14.21 -14.29 -6.77
N ARG A 347 -13.70 -15.43 -7.13
CA ARG A 347 -12.65 -15.55 -8.16
C ARG A 347 -13.15 -15.06 -9.53
N GLU A 348 -14.37 -15.42 -9.90
CA GLU A 348 -14.96 -15.06 -11.20
C GLU A 348 -15.08 -13.53 -11.35
N GLY A 349 -15.65 -12.83 -10.38
CA GLY A 349 -15.81 -11.37 -10.41
C GLY A 349 -14.48 -10.63 -10.45
N TYR A 350 -13.51 -11.02 -9.61
CA TYR A 350 -12.16 -10.45 -9.65
C TYR A 350 -11.49 -10.69 -11.00
N THR A 351 -11.60 -11.91 -11.58
CA THR A 351 -11.05 -12.22 -12.91
C THR A 351 -11.67 -11.34 -13.99
N ALA A 352 -12.99 -11.19 -13.98
CA ALA A 352 -13.68 -10.34 -14.94
C ALA A 352 -13.24 -8.87 -14.86
N ILE A 353 -13.13 -8.33 -13.63
CA ILE A 353 -12.72 -6.94 -13.39
C ILE A 353 -11.25 -6.75 -13.82
N MET A 354 -10.34 -7.59 -13.37
CA MET A 354 -8.91 -7.44 -13.67
C MET A 354 -8.63 -7.63 -15.17
N SER A 355 -9.31 -8.55 -15.83
CA SER A 355 -9.24 -8.72 -17.29
C SER A 355 -9.75 -7.50 -18.04
N ASN A 356 -10.83 -6.86 -17.53
CA ASN A 356 -11.35 -5.63 -18.13
C ASN A 356 -10.38 -4.45 -17.96
N LEU A 357 -9.74 -4.33 -16.80
CA LEU A 357 -8.72 -3.31 -16.55
C LEU A 357 -7.50 -3.50 -17.46
N GLN A 358 -7.05 -4.74 -17.68
CA GLN A 358 -5.97 -5.04 -18.63
C GLN A 358 -6.35 -4.66 -20.07
N ARG A 359 -7.57 -4.96 -20.51
CA ARG A 359 -8.06 -4.52 -21.84
C ARG A 359 -8.09 -3.00 -21.97
N THR A 360 -8.54 -2.30 -20.92
CA THR A 360 -8.54 -0.83 -20.89
C THR A 360 -7.13 -0.27 -20.98
N LYS A 361 -6.18 -0.85 -20.24
CA LYS A 361 -4.77 -0.52 -20.34
C LYS A 361 -4.24 -0.67 -21.77
N THR A 362 -4.47 -1.83 -22.40
CA THR A 362 -4.04 -2.09 -23.78
C THR A 362 -4.60 -1.06 -24.74
N PHE A 363 -5.92 -0.80 -24.66
CA PHE A 363 -6.58 0.22 -25.49
C PHE A 363 -5.94 1.61 -25.32
N LEU A 364 -5.71 2.07 -24.09
CA LEU A 364 -5.09 3.36 -23.81
C LEU A 364 -3.64 3.40 -24.30
N THR A 365 -2.88 2.34 -24.09
CA THR A 365 -1.50 2.21 -24.58
C THR A 365 -1.43 2.39 -26.09
N GLU A 366 -2.29 1.69 -26.84
CA GLU A 366 -2.36 1.79 -28.28
C GLU A 366 -2.73 3.21 -28.74
N LYS A 367 -3.71 3.83 -28.08
CA LYS A 367 -4.15 5.20 -28.43
C LYS A 367 -3.06 6.23 -28.15
N ILE A 368 -2.39 6.15 -27.00
CA ILE A 368 -1.30 7.07 -26.64
C ILE A 368 -0.09 6.85 -27.55
N ALA A 369 0.32 5.60 -27.79
CA ALA A 369 1.42 5.27 -28.70
C ALA A 369 1.10 5.71 -30.14
N GLY A 370 -0.15 5.55 -30.60
CA GLY A 370 -0.61 5.91 -31.93
C GLY A 370 -0.57 7.43 -32.22
N THR A 371 -0.46 8.28 -31.20
CA THR A 371 -0.23 9.74 -31.41
C THR A 371 1.16 10.03 -31.96
N GLY A 372 2.11 9.09 -31.83
CA GLY A 372 3.52 9.30 -32.22
C GLY A 372 4.33 10.15 -31.24
N CYS A 373 3.67 10.86 -30.31
CA CYS A 373 4.28 11.86 -29.42
C CYS A 373 4.91 11.27 -28.15
N PHE A 374 4.52 10.04 -27.76
CA PHE A 374 4.88 9.46 -26.47
C PHE A 374 5.66 8.16 -26.61
N ARG A 375 6.55 7.92 -25.65
CA ARG A 375 7.17 6.62 -25.38
C ARG A 375 6.45 5.96 -24.20
N ILE A 376 6.00 4.73 -24.39
CA ILE A 376 5.36 3.93 -23.34
C ILE A 376 6.46 3.33 -22.44
N LEU A 377 6.25 3.41 -21.14
CA LEU A 377 7.17 2.91 -20.10
C LEU A 377 6.59 1.73 -19.31
N SER A 378 5.26 1.55 -19.37
CA SER A 378 4.59 0.44 -18.68
C SER A 378 4.83 -0.90 -19.36
N ALA A 379 4.92 -1.98 -18.56
CA ALA A 379 5.07 -3.35 -19.04
C ALA A 379 3.77 -3.90 -19.66
N ASP A 380 3.89 -4.88 -20.54
CA ASP A 380 2.74 -5.64 -21.05
C ASP A 380 2.14 -6.53 -19.94
N VAL A 381 2.98 -7.26 -19.21
CA VAL A 381 2.60 -8.03 -18.01
C VAL A 381 2.88 -7.17 -16.77
N GLY A 382 1.84 -6.84 -16.02
CA GLY A 382 1.97 -5.97 -14.86
C GLY A 382 0.65 -5.38 -14.38
N VAL A 383 0.75 -4.34 -13.56
CA VAL A 383 -0.41 -3.58 -13.10
C VAL A 383 -1.12 -2.93 -14.30
N PRO A 384 -2.47 -2.87 -14.32
CA PRO A 384 -3.22 -2.23 -15.40
C PRO A 384 -3.11 -0.69 -15.34
N LEU A 385 -1.90 -0.18 -15.56
CA LEU A 385 -1.60 1.25 -15.69
C LEU A 385 -0.87 1.53 -17.00
N VAL A 386 -0.91 2.77 -17.45
CA VAL A 386 -0.15 3.26 -18.60
C VAL A 386 0.78 4.36 -18.12
N ALA A 387 2.08 4.04 -18.03
CA ALA A 387 3.13 5.02 -17.81
C ALA A 387 3.74 5.40 -19.16
N PHE A 388 3.91 6.69 -19.38
CA PHE A 388 4.46 7.21 -20.64
C PHE A 388 5.22 8.51 -20.42
N CYS A 389 6.11 8.85 -21.33
CA CYS A 389 6.77 10.16 -21.37
C CYS A 389 6.79 10.72 -22.80
N LEU A 390 7.01 12.01 -22.91
CA LEU A 390 7.16 12.67 -24.20
C LEU A 390 8.40 12.14 -24.94
N LYS A 391 8.27 11.85 -26.24
CA LYS A 391 9.43 11.55 -27.07
C LYS A 391 10.26 12.83 -27.26
N PRO A 392 11.58 12.75 -27.39
CA PRO A 392 12.39 13.90 -27.84
C PRO A 392 11.82 14.49 -29.13
N PRO A 393 11.82 15.81 -29.32
CA PRO A 393 11.37 16.41 -30.55
C PRO A 393 12.31 16.05 -31.70
N GLU A 394 11.73 15.88 -32.89
CA GLU A 394 12.50 15.69 -34.12
C GLU A 394 13.35 16.95 -34.36
N GLY A 395 14.64 16.78 -34.70
CA GLY A 395 15.57 17.90 -34.97
C GLY A 395 16.30 18.45 -33.75
N GLY A 396 16.08 17.90 -32.51
CA GLY A 396 16.82 18.29 -31.32
C GLY A 396 16.42 19.63 -30.69
N GLU A 397 15.37 20.27 -31.17
CA GLU A 397 14.83 21.49 -30.56
C GLU A 397 14.20 21.18 -29.19
N ARG A 398 14.42 22.07 -28.20
CA ARG A 398 13.82 21.95 -26.88
C ARG A 398 12.32 22.26 -26.96
N ARG A 399 11.47 21.37 -26.44
CA ARG A 399 10.04 21.65 -26.24
C ARG A 399 9.86 22.82 -25.27
N SER A 400 8.81 23.62 -25.49
CA SER A 400 8.41 24.68 -24.56
C SER A 400 7.50 24.19 -23.42
N PHE A 401 7.21 22.91 -23.37
CA PHE A 401 6.34 22.26 -22.37
C PHE A 401 6.87 20.85 -22.02
N ASP A 402 6.49 20.35 -20.86
CA ASP A 402 6.85 19.03 -20.33
C ASP A 402 5.61 18.24 -19.89
N GLU A 403 5.84 17.11 -19.21
CA GLU A 403 4.78 16.23 -18.68
C GLU A 403 3.97 16.91 -17.57
N PHE A 404 4.55 17.83 -16.80
CA PHE A 404 3.84 18.57 -15.75
C PHE A 404 2.86 19.56 -16.37
N ASP A 405 3.26 20.27 -17.43
CA ASP A 405 2.37 21.14 -18.20
C ASP A 405 1.20 20.36 -18.80
N LEU A 406 1.46 19.14 -19.31
CA LEU A 406 0.41 18.27 -19.82
C LEU A 406 -0.57 17.85 -18.71
N ALA A 407 -0.06 17.50 -17.53
CA ALA A 407 -0.89 17.14 -16.37
C ALA A 407 -1.80 18.33 -15.96
N ASP A 408 -1.27 19.56 -15.95
CA ASP A 408 -2.04 20.76 -15.65
C ASP A 408 -3.14 21.01 -16.69
N LYS A 409 -2.84 20.83 -17.99
CA LYS A 409 -3.84 20.95 -19.07
C LYS A 409 -4.95 19.90 -19.00
N LEU A 410 -4.65 18.71 -18.51
CA LEU A 410 -5.66 17.67 -18.25
C LEU A 410 -6.52 18.05 -17.03
N ARG A 411 -5.90 18.66 -16.00
CA ARG A 411 -6.60 19.12 -14.80
C ARG A 411 -7.60 20.24 -15.11
N GLU A 412 -7.27 21.17 -16.01
CA GLU A 412 -8.19 22.19 -16.52
C GLU A 412 -9.48 21.57 -17.10
N ARG A 413 -9.40 20.32 -17.59
CA ARG A 413 -10.54 19.54 -18.12
C ARG A 413 -11.16 18.59 -17.10
N GLY A 414 -10.76 18.71 -15.83
CA GLY A 414 -11.26 17.93 -14.71
C GLY A 414 -10.66 16.52 -14.59
N TRP A 415 -9.60 16.18 -15.34
CA TRP A 415 -8.89 14.92 -15.21
C TRP A 415 -7.61 15.10 -14.40
N VAL A 416 -7.42 14.28 -13.38
CA VAL A 416 -6.17 14.23 -12.62
C VAL A 416 -5.33 13.08 -13.17
N VAL A 417 -4.29 13.44 -13.91
CA VAL A 417 -3.27 12.51 -14.41
C VAL A 417 -1.94 12.97 -13.84
N PRO A 418 -1.25 12.21 -12.99
CA PRO A 418 -0.06 12.70 -12.31
C PRO A 418 1.13 12.71 -13.28
N ALA A 419 1.90 13.77 -13.22
CA ALA A 419 3.29 13.77 -13.66
C ALA A 419 4.19 13.56 -12.45
N TYR A 420 5.25 12.78 -12.62
CA TYR A 420 6.20 12.46 -11.53
C TYR A 420 7.62 12.23 -12.08
N SER A 421 8.60 12.46 -11.23
CA SER A 421 9.99 12.16 -11.58
C SER A 421 10.28 10.68 -11.39
N MET A 422 11.01 10.08 -12.33
CA MET A 422 11.52 8.73 -12.20
C MET A 422 12.54 8.63 -11.05
N PRO A 423 12.86 7.42 -10.54
CA PRO A 423 13.91 7.19 -9.56
C PRO A 423 15.22 7.90 -9.92
N LYS A 424 16.03 8.23 -8.90
CA LYS A 424 17.26 9.05 -9.06
C LYS A 424 18.18 8.53 -10.16
N ASP A 425 18.34 7.21 -10.25
CA ASP A 425 19.25 6.56 -11.19
C ASP A 425 18.83 6.70 -12.65
N ILE A 426 17.53 6.87 -12.90
CA ILE A 426 16.92 6.99 -14.24
C ILE A 426 16.11 8.29 -14.39
N LYS A 427 16.35 9.28 -13.54
CA LYS A 427 15.62 10.55 -13.53
C LYS A 427 15.60 11.23 -14.91
N ASN A 428 16.69 11.12 -15.65
CA ASN A 428 16.85 11.74 -16.98
C ASN A 428 16.37 10.85 -18.14
N MET A 429 15.78 9.68 -17.87
CA MET A 429 15.36 8.74 -18.91
C MET A 429 14.33 9.33 -19.87
N CYS A 430 13.52 10.27 -19.39
CA CYS A 430 12.49 10.97 -20.16
C CYS A 430 12.89 12.42 -20.53
N ALA A 431 13.99 12.93 -19.97
CA ALA A 431 14.51 14.23 -20.33
C ALA A 431 15.36 14.12 -21.63
N PRO A 432 15.34 15.12 -22.52
CA PRO A 432 16.29 15.16 -23.62
C PRO A 432 17.72 15.20 -23.04
N PRO A 433 18.72 14.59 -23.69
CA PRO A 433 20.10 14.75 -23.29
C PRO A 433 20.46 16.24 -23.28
N LEU A 434 21.14 16.67 -22.21
CA LEU A 434 21.63 18.05 -22.04
C LEU A 434 22.62 18.38 -23.16
#